data_1855bba9bbcb0f9d802a6aef9441f927
#
_entry.id   1855bba9bbcb0f9d802a6aef9441f927
#
_cell.length_a   1.000
_cell.length_b   1.000
_cell.length_c   1.000
_cell.angle_alpha   90.00
_cell.angle_beta   90.00
_cell.angle_gamma   90.00
#
_symmetry.space_group_name_H-M   'P 1'
#
loop_
_entity.id
_entity.type
_entity.pdbx_description
1 polymer ?
#
loop_
_entity_poly.entity_id
_entity_poly.type
_entity_poly.pdbx_seq_one_letter_code
_entity_poly.pdbx_strand_id
1 'polypeptide(L)'
;MIIDNNTLLNIMQSNIENKISSSFIRKGDGENIFIGYGIIHAIKLRKYLKMVKIMNLRYSHYQFHHYIKRELISAFYNCDYLGIAPKNHRHGAWKYESEVLEKFNLNQKKYCDMNFHLEFIKVPDKNQLVNSIAEKIITNKNIGIISCHEVDSLINNYNSTIVSSYKLIKQGENNLFNKITLNTYKEVFKLIKNSLNVDLWIVGAGIHAKIFCNYIKNNKGVAIDIGSSIDTWANIYNHRGHLRKLYSEYSK
;
A
#
# COMPACT_ATOMS: atom_id res chain seq x y z
N MET A 1 -19.47 -1.63 8.82
CA MET A 1 -18.73 -1.23 10.05
C MET A 1 -17.24 -1.14 9.70
N ILE A 2 -16.51 -0.13 10.20
CA ILE A 2 -15.06 0.01 10.07
C ILE A 2 -14.47 -0.51 11.38
N ILE A 3 -13.56 -1.50 11.32
CA ILE A 3 -12.88 -2.00 12.52
C ILE A 3 -11.76 -1.03 12.93
N ASP A 4 -11.44 -1.00 14.22
CA ASP A 4 -10.35 -0.19 14.76
C ASP A 4 -8.98 -0.79 14.42
N ASN A 5 -7.92 0.03 14.53
CA ASN A 5 -6.57 -0.35 14.14
C ASN A 5 -6.00 -1.48 15.02
N ASN A 6 -6.25 -1.48 16.34
CA ASN A 6 -5.72 -2.53 17.22
C ASN A 6 -6.33 -3.89 16.88
N THR A 7 -7.64 -3.94 16.66
CA THR A 7 -8.32 -5.16 16.19
C THR A 7 -7.74 -5.63 14.86
N LEU A 8 -7.50 -4.70 13.91
CA LEU A 8 -6.91 -5.03 12.62
C LEU A 8 -5.49 -5.59 12.76
N LEU A 9 -4.64 -4.97 13.58
CA LEU A 9 -3.28 -5.43 13.82
C LEU A 9 -3.24 -6.83 14.47
N ASN A 10 -4.13 -7.11 15.43
CA ASN A 10 -4.25 -8.44 16.02
C ASN A 10 -4.66 -9.49 14.98
N ILE A 11 -5.56 -9.15 14.05
CA ILE A 11 -5.94 -10.04 12.96
C ILE A 11 -4.75 -10.26 12.01
N MET A 12 -3.98 -9.21 11.68
CA MET A 12 -2.75 -9.34 10.87
C MET A 12 -1.77 -10.30 11.54
N GLN A 13 -1.50 -10.10 12.83
CA GLN A 13 -0.59 -10.96 13.61
C GLN A 13 -1.07 -12.42 13.57
N SER A 14 -2.34 -12.67 13.87
CA SER A 14 -2.92 -14.01 13.84
C SER A 14 -2.82 -14.67 12.47
N ASN A 15 -3.08 -13.93 11.39
CA ASN A 15 -3.00 -14.48 10.03
C ASN A 15 -1.56 -14.86 9.65
N ILE A 16 -0.58 -14.07 10.09
CA ILE A 16 0.84 -14.36 9.86
C ILE A 16 1.27 -15.61 10.63
N GLU A 17 0.95 -15.69 11.92
CA GLU A 17 1.30 -16.81 12.79
C GLU A 17 0.68 -18.12 12.32
N ASN A 18 -0.56 -18.07 11.86
CA ASN A 18 -1.30 -19.24 11.35
C ASN A 18 -1.13 -19.47 9.84
N LYS A 19 -0.29 -18.68 9.16
CA LYS A 19 -0.06 -18.74 7.70
C LYS A 19 -1.35 -18.66 6.87
N ILE A 20 -2.31 -17.87 7.35
CA ILE A 20 -3.57 -17.62 6.65
C ILE A 20 -3.34 -16.59 5.57
N SER A 21 -3.43 -17.04 4.31
CA SER A 21 -3.29 -16.18 3.13
C SER A 21 -4.23 -14.97 3.20
N SER A 22 -3.67 -13.77 3.22
CA SER A 22 -4.46 -12.55 3.41
C SER A 22 -3.80 -11.31 2.82
N SER A 23 -4.63 -10.30 2.52
CA SER A 23 -4.15 -8.99 2.08
C SER A 23 -4.92 -7.86 2.77
N PHE A 24 -4.14 -6.92 3.30
CA PHE A 24 -4.59 -5.73 3.99
C PHE A 24 -4.23 -4.53 3.13
N ILE A 25 -5.23 -3.98 2.45
CA ILE A 25 -5.05 -2.99 1.39
C ILE A 25 -5.69 -1.67 1.83
N ARG A 26 -4.96 -0.57 1.68
CA ARG A 26 -5.53 0.76 1.86
C ARG A 26 -5.92 1.36 0.50
N LYS A 27 -7.11 1.93 0.43
CA LYS A 27 -7.55 2.69 -0.74
C LYS A 27 -7.27 4.18 -0.51
N GLY A 28 -6.40 4.75 -1.31
CA GLY A 28 -6.05 6.17 -1.27
C GLY A 28 -7.00 7.04 -2.09
N ASP A 29 -6.84 8.35 -1.96
CA ASP A 29 -7.64 9.34 -2.70
C ASP A 29 -7.36 9.31 -4.21
N GLY A 30 -6.12 9.03 -4.59
CA GLY A 30 -5.70 8.93 -5.99
C GLY A 30 -6.36 7.77 -6.73
N GLU A 31 -6.58 6.66 -6.05
CA GLU A 31 -7.27 5.49 -6.60
C GLU A 31 -8.72 5.81 -6.96
N ASN A 32 -9.43 6.62 -6.16
CA ASN A 32 -10.78 7.06 -6.49
C ASN A 32 -10.84 7.81 -7.82
N ILE A 33 -9.87 8.70 -8.06
CA ILE A 33 -9.78 9.44 -9.32
C ILE A 33 -9.44 8.50 -10.48
N PHE A 34 -8.47 7.62 -10.28
CA PHE A 34 -7.96 6.76 -11.35
C PHE A 34 -9.00 5.75 -11.82
N ILE A 35 -9.63 5.00 -10.90
CA ILE A 35 -10.63 3.99 -11.27
C ILE A 35 -11.97 4.62 -11.64
N GLY A 36 -12.34 5.75 -11.04
CA GLY A 36 -13.60 6.44 -11.28
C GLY A 36 -13.63 7.23 -12.59
N TYR A 37 -12.48 7.58 -13.18
CA TYR A 37 -12.45 8.34 -14.43
C TYR A 37 -13.14 7.56 -15.57
N GLY A 38 -14.00 8.25 -16.33
CA GLY A 38 -14.83 7.69 -17.39
C GLY A 38 -16.13 7.02 -16.90
N ILE A 39 -16.33 6.92 -15.57
CA ILE A 39 -17.54 6.36 -14.96
C ILE A 39 -18.24 7.41 -14.10
N ILE A 40 -17.46 8.18 -13.34
CA ILE A 40 -17.95 9.26 -12.49
C ILE A 40 -17.78 10.59 -13.22
N HIS A 41 -18.88 11.21 -13.63
CA HIS A 41 -18.89 12.44 -14.43
C HIS A 41 -18.14 13.61 -13.79
N ALA A 42 -18.12 13.68 -12.46
CA ALA A 42 -17.42 14.73 -11.72
C ALA A 42 -15.90 14.65 -11.77
N ILE A 43 -15.34 13.51 -12.23
CA ILE A 43 -13.88 13.33 -12.37
C ILE A 43 -13.44 13.78 -13.76
N LYS A 44 -12.86 15.00 -13.81
CA LYS A 44 -12.38 15.59 -15.06
C LYS A 44 -11.05 14.99 -15.51
N LEU A 45 -10.82 14.96 -16.84
CA LEU A 45 -9.58 14.47 -17.47
C LEU A 45 -8.31 15.04 -16.82
N ARG A 46 -8.28 16.34 -16.50
CA ARG A 46 -7.11 16.97 -15.85
C ARG A 46 -6.72 16.29 -14.53
N LYS A 47 -7.71 15.88 -13.72
CA LYS A 47 -7.45 15.17 -12.46
C LYS A 47 -6.89 13.77 -12.72
N TYR A 48 -7.47 13.05 -13.69
CA TYR A 48 -6.99 11.74 -14.11
C TYR A 48 -5.54 11.79 -14.61
N LEU A 49 -5.21 12.72 -15.52
CA LEU A 49 -3.85 12.88 -16.04
C LEU A 49 -2.84 13.22 -14.92
N LYS A 50 -3.25 14.03 -13.94
CA LYS A 50 -2.42 14.27 -12.76
C LYS A 50 -2.11 12.98 -12.00
N MET A 51 -3.10 12.09 -11.84
CA MET A 51 -2.89 10.80 -11.19
C MET A 51 -1.99 9.88 -12.01
N VAL A 52 -2.18 9.80 -13.33
CA VAL A 52 -1.30 9.03 -14.23
C VAL A 52 0.16 9.44 -14.05
N LYS A 53 0.44 10.75 -13.96
CA LYS A 53 1.78 11.28 -13.69
C LYS A 53 2.32 10.86 -12.31
N ILE A 54 1.51 10.99 -11.26
CA ILE A 54 1.90 10.62 -9.88
C ILE A 54 2.20 9.12 -9.79
N MET A 55 1.49 8.30 -10.53
CA MET A 55 1.65 6.83 -10.58
C MET A 55 2.85 6.38 -11.42
N ASN A 56 3.64 7.29 -11.98
CA ASN A 56 4.73 6.97 -12.91
C ASN A 56 4.28 6.15 -14.14
N LEU A 57 3.06 6.36 -14.62
CA LEU A 57 2.55 5.75 -15.85
C LEU A 57 2.82 6.64 -17.06
N ARG A 58 3.00 6.04 -18.25
CA ARG A 58 3.09 6.78 -19.51
C ARG A 58 1.70 7.13 -20.02
N TYR A 59 1.47 8.37 -20.39
CA TYR A 59 0.18 8.82 -20.93
C TYR A 59 -0.28 8.06 -22.18
N SER A 60 0.66 7.67 -23.03
CA SER A 60 0.40 6.97 -24.29
C SER A 60 0.01 5.50 -24.15
N HIS A 61 0.16 4.93 -22.96
CA HIS A 61 -0.09 3.49 -22.74
C HIS A 61 -1.50 3.23 -22.21
N TYR A 62 -2.52 3.59 -22.99
CA TYR A 62 -3.92 3.46 -22.59
C TYR A 62 -4.32 2.02 -22.22
N GLN A 63 -3.87 1.03 -22.97
CA GLN A 63 -4.14 -0.39 -22.67
C GLN A 63 -3.56 -0.79 -21.31
N PHE A 64 -2.39 -0.27 -20.96
CA PHE A 64 -1.79 -0.51 -19.66
C PHE A 64 -2.58 0.16 -18.52
N HIS A 65 -3.14 1.36 -18.75
CA HIS A 65 -4.03 2.00 -17.78
C HIS A 65 -5.29 1.17 -17.54
N HIS A 66 -5.89 0.60 -18.59
CA HIS A 66 -7.03 -0.31 -18.44
C HIS A 66 -6.67 -1.56 -17.64
N TYR A 67 -5.50 -2.14 -17.92
CA TYR A 67 -4.98 -3.26 -17.15
C TYR A 67 -4.87 -2.89 -15.66
N ILE A 68 -4.16 -1.79 -15.32
CA ILE A 68 -4.02 -1.34 -13.94
C ILE A 68 -5.37 -1.08 -13.28
N LYS A 69 -6.31 -0.43 -13.96
CA LYS A 69 -7.65 -0.16 -13.44
C LYS A 69 -8.38 -1.46 -13.08
N ARG A 70 -8.37 -2.44 -13.96
CA ARG A 70 -8.99 -3.75 -13.74
C ARG A 70 -8.35 -4.48 -12.55
N GLU A 71 -7.02 -4.51 -12.50
CA GLU A 71 -6.29 -5.19 -11.42
C GLU A 71 -6.50 -4.50 -10.06
N LEU A 72 -6.63 -3.17 -10.02
CA LEU A 72 -6.98 -2.44 -8.80
C LEU A 72 -8.37 -2.79 -8.30
N ILE A 73 -9.37 -2.81 -9.19
CA ILE A 73 -10.73 -3.19 -8.82
C ILE A 73 -10.75 -4.62 -8.29
N SER A 74 -10.06 -5.54 -8.97
CA SER A 74 -9.89 -6.91 -8.52
C SER A 74 -9.22 -6.99 -7.15
N ALA A 75 -8.16 -6.21 -6.91
CA ALA A 75 -7.47 -6.16 -5.64
C ALA A 75 -8.38 -5.68 -4.50
N PHE A 76 -9.17 -4.62 -4.72
CA PHE A 76 -10.14 -4.14 -3.75
C PHE A 76 -11.26 -5.13 -3.49
N TYR A 77 -11.67 -5.87 -4.52
CA TYR A 77 -12.69 -6.90 -4.38
C TYR A 77 -12.18 -8.12 -3.61
N ASN A 78 -10.95 -8.53 -3.81
CA ASN A 78 -10.39 -9.75 -3.24
C ASN A 78 -9.70 -9.57 -1.88
N CYS A 79 -9.37 -8.34 -1.46
CA CYS A 79 -8.70 -8.13 -0.18
C CYS A 79 -9.55 -8.59 1.01
N ASP A 80 -8.91 -8.96 2.10
CA ASP A 80 -9.60 -9.34 3.34
C ASP A 80 -10.09 -8.12 4.08
N TYR A 81 -9.28 -7.06 4.11
CA TYR A 81 -9.65 -5.77 4.68
C TYR A 81 -9.29 -4.63 3.75
N LEU A 82 -10.26 -3.76 3.49
CA LEU A 82 -10.11 -2.58 2.67
C LEU A 82 -10.11 -1.31 3.54
N GLY A 83 -8.97 -0.65 3.61
CA GLY A 83 -8.85 0.64 4.27
C GLY A 83 -9.52 1.75 3.46
N ILE A 84 -10.55 2.36 4.02
CA ILE A 84 -11.31 3.45 3.40
C ILE A 84 -11.30 4.71 4.26
N ALA A 85 -11.51 5.87 3.64
CA ALA A 85 -11.62 7.11 4.36
C ALA A 85 -12.87 7.15 5.25
N PRO A 86 -12.77 7.57 6.52
CA PRO A 86 -13.94 7.83 7.34
C PRO A 86 -14.86 8.87 6.70
N LYS A 87 -16.17 8.77 6.95
CA LYS A 87 -17.17 9.64 6.30
C LYS A 87 -16.92 11.15 6.51
N ASN A 88 -16.43 11.53 7.68
CA ASN A 88 -16.10 12.91 8.05
C ASN A 88 -14.85 13.47 7.35
N HIS A 89 -14.00 12.61 6.76
CA HIS A 89 -12.79 13.01 6.04
C HIS A 89 -12.94 13.02 4.51
N ARG A 90 -14.16 12.87 3.99
CA ARG A 90 -14.43 12.78 2.53
C ARG A 90 -14.45 14.14 1.82
N HIS A 91 -13.32 14.84 1.84
CA HIS A 91 -13.10 16.08 1.10
C HIS A 91 -12.04 15.89 -0.01
N GLY A 92 -11.86 16.88 -0.88
CA GLY A 92 -10.91 16.77 -2.00
C GLY A 92 -11.22 15.61 -2.94
N ALA A 93 -10.27 14.71 -3.13
CA ALA A 93 -10.45 13.50 -3.93
C ALA A 93 -11.23 12.38 -3.21
N TRP A 94 -11.32 12.43 -1.88
CA TRP A 94 -12.11 11.51 -1.06
C TRP A 94 -13.61 11.67 -1.25
N LYS A 95 -14.09 12.79 -1.78
CA LYS A 95 -15.52 13.01 -2.06
C LYS A 95 -16.11 11.97 -3.03
N TYR A 96 -15.27 11.33 -3.84
CA TYR A 96 -15.70 10.27 -4.78
C TYR A 96 -15.77 8.88 -4.15
N GLU A 97 -15.39 8.75 -2.87
CA GLU A 97 -15.28 7.47 -2.17
C GLU A 97 -16.58 6.66 -2.22
N SER A 98 -17.70 7.26 -1.81
CA SER A 98 -19.00 6.57 -1.75
C SER A 98 -19.44 6.09 -3.14
N GLU A 99 -19.31 6.96 -4.14
CA GLU A 99 -19.72 6.63 -5.51
C GLU A 99 -18.85 5.54 -6.13
N VAL A 100 -17.53 5.54 -5.84
CA VAL A 100 -16.61 4.48 -6.25
C VAL A 100 -16.97 3.15 -5.59
N LEU A 101 -17.21 3.14 -4.27
CA LEU A 101 -17.58 1.92 -3.56
C LEU A 101 -18.88 1.32 -4.10
N GLU A 102 -19.86 2.14 -4.40
CA GLU A 102 -21.14 1.71 -4.99
C GLU A 102 -20.97 1.18 -6.42
N LYS A 103 -20.34 1.97 -7.31
CA LYS A 103 -20.19 1.62 -8.73
C LYS A 103 -19.40 0.32 -8.97
N PHE A 104 -18.53 -0.04 -8.06
CA PHE A 104 -17.72 -1.26 -8.14
C PHE A 104 -18.17 -2.35 -7.16
N ASN A 105 -19.37 -2.23 -6.56
CA ASN A 105 -19.95 -3.22 -5.63
C ASN A 105 -19.02 -3.57 -4.47
N LEU A 106 -18.29 -2.59 -3.95
CA LEU A 106 -17.34 -2.78 -2.84
C LEU A 106 -18.02 -2.63 -1.46
N ASN A 107 -19.31 -2.28 -1.40
CA ASN A 107 -20.04 -1.98 -0.17
C ASN A 107 -20.16 -3.16 0.82
N GLN A 108 -19.94 -4.39 0.35
CA GLN A 108 -20.02 -5.60 1.18
C GLN A 108 -18.67 -6.03 1.78
N LYS A 109 -17.62 -5.24 1.59
CA LYS A 109 -16.29 -5.58 2.10
C LYS A 109 -16.15 -5.33 3.60
N LYS A 110 -15.20 -6.03 4.22
CA LYS A 110 -14.73 -5.70 5.56
C LYS A 110 -13.86 -4.46 5.46
N TYR A 111 -14.25 -3.42 6.17
CA TYR A 111 -13.54 -2.14 6.14
C TYR A 111 -12.69 -1.93 7.38
N CYS A 112 -11.54 -1.28 7.19
CA CYS A 112 -10.71 -0.71 8.24
C CYS A 112 -10.42 0.77 7.94
N ASP A 113 -9.83 1.48 8.89
CA ASP A 113 -9.37 2.84 8.65
C ASP A 113 -8.23 2.83 7.61
N MET A 114 -8.31 3.71 6.62
CA MET A 114 -7.22 3.87 5.64
C MET A 114 -5.89 4.27 6.27
N ASN A 115 -5.93 4.82 7.47
CA ASN A 115 -4.75 5.28 8.20
C ASN A 115 -4.07 4.16 9.02
N PHE A 116 -4.54 2.92 8.98
CA PHE A 116 -3.90 1.82 9.69
C PHE A 116 -2.39 1.70 9.41
N HIS A 117 -1.94 2.14 8.24
CA HIS A 117 -0.53 2.14 7.87
C HIS A 117 0.33 3.05 8.79
N LEU A 118 -0.27 4.04 9.45
CA LEU A 118 0.43 4.94 10.37
C LEU A 118 0.93 4.19 11.61
N GLU A 119 0.32 3.06 11.94
CA GLU A 119 0.79 2.18 13.03
C GLU A 119 2.19 1.57 12.75
N PHE A 120 2.59 1.54 11.47
CA PHE A 120 3.89 1.07 11.00
C PHE A 120 4.91 2.19 10.80
N ILE A 121 4.65 3.40 11.30
CA ILE A 121 5.61 4.50 11.22
C ILE A 121 6.79 4.22 12.14
N LYS A 122 8.01 4.40 11.63
CA LYS A 122 9.21 4.43 12.44
C LYS A 122 9.29 5.78 13.17
N VAL A 123 9.52 5.72 14.48
CA VAL A 123 9.75 6.92 15.29
C VAL A 123 11.07 7.58 14.87
N PRO A 124 11.13 8.91 14.66
CA PRO A 124 12.36 9.61 14.35
C PRO A 124 13.46 9.33 15.38
N ASP A 125 14.69 9.20 14.90
CA ASP A 125 15.90 8.97 15.71
C ASP A 125 15.88 7.73 16.62
N LYS A 126 14.81 6.91 16.52
CA LYS A 126 14.68 5.62 17.18
C LYS A 126 14.52 4.53 16.12
N ASN A 127 15.06 3.36 16.40
CA ASN A 127 14.89 2.20 15.53
C ASN A 127 13.69 1.34 15.97
N GLN A 128 12.56 1.99 16.25
CA GLN A 128 11.33 1.36 16.72
C GLN A 128 10.10 1.93 15.98
N LEU A 129 9.05 1.13 15.89
CA LEU A 129 7.76 1.55 15.36
C LEU A 129 6.93 2.26 16.43
N VAL A 130 6.00 3.10 15.98
CA VAL A 130 5.06 3.81 16.85
C VAL A 130 4.18 2.85 17.66
N ASN A 131 3.79 1.72 17.08
CA ASN A 131 2.87 0.77 17.69
C ASN A 131 3.57 -0.56 18.00
N SER A 132 3.53 -0.98 19.27
CA SER A 132 4.15 -2.21 19.74
C SER A 132 3.53 -3.49 19.14
N ILE A 133 2.26 -3.46 18.70
CA ILE A 133 1.65 -4.61 17.99
C ILE A 133 2.23 -4.69 16.58
N ALA A 134 2.44 -3.53 15.91
CA ALA A 134 3.10 -3.51 14.61
C ALA A 134 4.55 -4.04 14.69
N GLU A 135 5.25 -3.75 15.79
CA GLU A 135 6.57 -4.35 16.07
C GLU A 135 6.50 -5.87 16.16
N LYS A 136 5.53 -6.42 16.91
CA LYS A 136 5.33 -7.89 17.03
C LYS A 136 5.03 -8.54 15.68
N ILE A 137 4.30 -7.85 14.80
CA ILE A 137 3.98 -8.33 13.45
C ILE A 137 5.24 -8.58 12.64
N ILE A 138 6.27 -7.75 12.78
CA ILE A 138 7.52 -7.87 12.03
C ILE A 138 8.63 -8.62 12.76
N THR A 139 8.53 -8.85 14.07
CA THR A 139 9.58 -9.48 14.89
C THR A 139 9.74 -10.97 14.58
N ASN A 140 10.99 -11.44 14.43
CA ASN A 140 11.36 -12.84 14.18
C ASN A 140 10.66 -13.43 12.93
N LYS A 141 10.60 -12.67 11.82
CA LYS A 141 9.96 -13.08 10.57
C LYS A 141 10.91 -13.07 9.38
N ASN A 142 10.62 -13.94 8.43
CA ASN A 142 11.16 -13.86 7.08
C ASN A 142 10.31 -12.87 6.27
N ILE A 143 10.87 -11.74 5.95
CA ILE A 143 10.15 -10.61 5.34
C ILE A 143 10.41 -10.54 3.83
N GLY A 144 9.35 -10.37 3.05
CA GLY A 144 9.41 -9.93 1.67
C GLY A 144 9.17 -8.43 1.58
N ILE A 145 9.97 -7.70 0.82
CA ILE A 145 9.84 -6.25 0.64
C ILE A 145 9.61 -5.90 -0.83
N ILE A 146 8.58 -5.09 -1.10
CA ILE A 146 8.38 -4.45 -2.40
C ILE A 146 8.26 -2.93 -2.17
N SER A 147 9.33 -2.19 -2.47
CA SER A 147 9.44 -0.76 -2.16
C SER A 147 10.45 -0.07 -3.06
N CYS A 148 10.42 1.27 -3.08
CA CYS A 148 11.50 2.08 -3.68
C CYS A 148 12.63 2.39 -2.68
N HIS A 149 12.51 1.97 -1.42
CA HIS A 149 13.47 2.22 -0.35
C HIS A 149 14.15 0.93 0.12
N GLU A 150 15.37 1.07 0.59
CA GLU A 150 16.09 0.05 1.35
C GLU A 150 15.75 0.25 2.83
N VAL A 151 15.42 -0.83 3.54
CA VAL A 151 14.87 -0.78 4.90
C VAL A 151 15.49 -1.82 5.83
N ASP A 152 16.62 -2.39 5.42
CA ASP A 152 17.31 -3.48 6.11
C ASP A 152 17.64 -3.15 7.57
N SER A 153 18.08 -1.92 7.82
CA SER A 153 18.48 -1.50 9.17
C SER A 153 17.34 -1.57 10.19
N LEU A 154 16.11 -1.25 9.78
CA LEU A 154 14.96 -1.36 10.67
C LEU A 154 14.56 -2.83 10.87
N ILE A 155 14.51 -3.62 9.80
CA ILE A 155 14.10 -5.02 9.86
C ILE A 155 15.04 -5.83 10.76
N ASN A 156 16.34 -5.62 10.65
CA ASN A 156 17.35 -6.31 11.45
C ASN A 156 17.20 -6.04 12.96
N ASN A 157 16.72 -4.86 13.38
CA ASN A 157 16.47 -4.56 14.78
C ASN A 157 15.37 -5.43 15.43
N TYR A 158 14.53 -6.04 14.63
CA TYR A 158 13.46 -6.94 15.08
C TYR A 158 13.82 -8.42 14.93
N ASN A 159 15.11 -8.77 14.81
CA ASN A 159 15.59 -10.13 14.55
C ASN A 159 14.89 -10.77 13.34
N SER A 160 14.55 -9.96 12.34
CA SER A 160 13.88 -10.39 11.12
C SER A 160 14.83 -10.31 9.94
N THR A 161 14.60 -11.15 8.95
CA THR A 161 15.46 -11.26 7.77
C THR A 161 14.68 -10.91 6.52
N ILE A 162 15.23 -10.05 5.66
CA ILE A 162 14.70 -9.85 4.32
C ILE A 162 15.15 -11.02 3.44
N VAL A 163 14.22 -11.93 3.15
CA VAL A 163 14.49 -13.12 2.32
C VAL A 163 14.14 -12.91 0.85
N SER A 164 13.39 -11.86 0.54
CA SER A 164 13.02 -11.51 -0.83
C SER A 164 12.78 -10.00 -0.92
N SER A 165 13.31 -9.35 -1.95
CA SER A 165 13.07 -7.92 -2.14
C SER A 165 12.99 -7.54 -3.62
N TYR A 166 12.17 -6.52 -3.91
CA TYR A 166 12.13 -5.86 -5.22
C TYR A 166 12.17 -4.34 -5.04
N LYS A 167 13.19 -3.71 -5.61
CA LYS A 167 13.36 -2.25 -5.58
C LYS A 167 12.60 -1.62 -6.74
N LEU A 168 11.54 -0.91 -6.42
CA LEU A 168 10.75 -0.15 -7.39
C LEU A 168 11.37 1.21 -7.68
N ILE A 169 10.94 1.80 -8.78
CA ILE A 169 11.23 3.19 -9.11
C ILE A 169 10.44 4.10 -8.16
N LYS A 170 11.10 5.13 -7.63
CA LYS A 170 10.48 6.09 -6.71
C LYS A 170 9.33 6.83 -7.38
N GLN A 171 8.21 6.92 -6.69
CA GLN A 171 7.02 7.63 -7.17
C GLN A 171 7.32 9.14 -7.33
N GLY A 172 6.90 9.71 -8.46
CA GLY A 172 7.07 11.15 -8.73
C GLY A 172 8.40 11.56 -9.34
N GLU A 173 9.35 10.66 -9.55
CA GLU A 173 10.55 10.97 -10.35
C GLU A 173 10.17 11.28 -11.80
N ASN A 174 10.55 12.48 -12.24
CA ASN A 174 10.22 12.99 -13.59
C ASN A 174 11.09 12.39 -14.71
N ASN A 175 11.70 11.23 -14.50
CA ASN A 175 12.50 10.61 -15.53
C ASN A 175 11.57 9.92 -16.55
N LEU A 176 11.64 10.37 -17.81
CA LEU A 176 10.86 9.81 -18.91
C LEU A 176 11.15 8.32 -19.16
N PHE A 177 12.34 7.86 -18.79
CA PHE A 177 12.79 6.49 -19.00
C PHE A 177 12.40 5.55 -17.85
N ASN A 178 12.25 6.08 -16.64
CA ASN A 178 11.94 5.30 -15.45
C ASN A 178 10.44 5.31 -15.18
N LYS A 179 9.71 4.41 -15.82
CA LYS A 179 8.27 4.24 -15.64
C LYS A 179 7.96 2.81 -15.25
N ILE A 180 6.96 2.64 -14.40
CA ILE A 180 6.41 1.32 -14.10
C ILE A 180 5.71 0.81 -15.36
N THR A 181 6.10 -0.38 -15.80
CA THR A 181 5.65 -1.02 -17.03
C THR A 181 5.06 -2.38 -16.75
N LEU A 182 4.48 -3.01 -17.77
CA LEU A 182 4.01 -4.39 -17.67
C LEU A 182 5.17 -5.36 -17.32
N ASN A 183 6.40 -5.08 -17.77
CA ASN A 183 7.57 -5.88 -17.41
C ASN A 183 7.87 -5.80 -15.91
N THR A 184 7.78 -4.61 -15.30
CA THR A 184 7.90 -4.46 -13.84
C THR A 184 6.94 -5.38 -13.10
N TYR A 185 5.68 -5.46 -13.56
CA TYR A 185 4.70 -6.38 -12.96
C TYR A 185 5.10 -7.85 -13.14
N LYS A 186 5.53 -8.23 -14.34
CA LYS A 186 5.98 -9.60 -14.60
C LYS A 186 7.15 -10.00 -13.71
N GLU A 187 8.12 -9.10 -13.52
CA GLU A 187 9.28 -9.33 -12.67
C GLU A 187 8.88 -9.48 -11.19
N VAL A 188 8.04 -8.57 -10.68
CA VAL A 188 7.53 -8.65 -9.30
C VAL A 188 6.71 -9.91 -9.10
N PHE A 189 5.83 -10.26 -10.03
CA PHE A 189 5.02 -11.48 -9.94
C PHE A 189 5.88 -12.76 -9.98
N LYS A 190 6.91 -12.78 -10.83
CA LYS A 190 7.89 -13.88 -10.85
C LYS A 190 8.63 -14.00 -9.53
N LEU A 191 9.07 -12.86 -8.97
CA LEU A 191 9.70 -12.84 -7.65
C LEU A 191 8.78 -13.44 -6.59
N ILE A 192 7.55 -12.92 -6.45
CA ILE A 192 6.58 -13.39 -5.46
C ILE A 192 6.37 -14.91 -5.60
N LYS A 193 6.15 -15.40 -6.82
CA LYS A 193 5.91 -16.82 -7.09
C LYS A 193 7.10 -17.71 -6.72
N ASN A 194 8.33 -17.21 -6.88
CA ASN A 194 9.55 -17.97 -6.65
C ASN A 194 10.10 -17.81 -5.23
N SER A 195 9.54 -16.87 -4.43
CA SER A 195 10.00 -16.64 -3.08
C SER A 195 9.41 -17.67 -2.12
N LEU A 196 10.27 -18.49 -1.58
CA LEU A 196 9.93 -19.50 -0.59
C LEU A 196 10.16 -18.94 0.83
N ASN A 197 9.41 -19.45 1.80
CA ASN A 197 9.59 -19.17 3.22
C ASN A 197 9.43 -17.68 3.61
N VAL A 198 8.61 -16.91 2.89
CA VAL A 198 8.24 -15.56 3.28
C VAL A 198 7.04 -15.64 4.23
N ASP A 199 7.21 -15.17 5.47
CA ASP A 199 6.13 -15.12 6.45
C ASP A 199 5.19 -13.93 6.21
N LEU A 200 5.78 -12.79 5.82
CA LEU A 200 5.05 -11.54 5.61
C LEU A 200 5.66 -10.73 4.47
N TRP A 201 4.83 -10.26 3.57
CA TRP A 201 5.19 -9.25 2.58
C TRP A 201 4.77 -7.85 3.05
N ILE A 202 5.74 -6.95 3.08
CA ILE A 202 5.55 -5.52 3.34
C ILE A 202 5.66 -4.77 2.02
N VAL A 203 4.59 -4.07 1.66
CA VAL A 203 4.49 -3.43 0.35
C VAL A 203 4.31 -1.92 0.49
N GLY A 204 5.30 -1.16 0.01
CA GLY A 204 5.29 0.30 -0.05
C GLY A 204 5.44 0.79 -1.48
N ALA A 205 4.42 0.60 -2.32
CA ALA A 205 4.47 0.79 -3.77
C ALA A 205 3.38 1.75 -4.31
N GLY A 206 2.87 2.65 -3.47
CA GLY A 206 1.79 3.56 -3.84
C GLY A 206 0.56 2.81 -4.36
N ILE A 207 0.02 3.21 -5.51
CA ILE A 207 -1.15 2.56 -6.10
C ILE A 207 -0.87 1.09 -6.50
N HIS A 208 0.35 0.77 -6.88
CA HIS A 208 0.73 -0.57 -7.33
C HIS A 208 0.76 -1.58 -6.18
N ALA A 209 0.91 -1.11 -4.94
CA ALA A 209 0.91 -1.97 -3.74
C ALA A 209 -0.33 -2.86 -3.67
N LYS A 210 -1.51 -2.32 -4.04
CA LYS A 210 -2.80 -3.02 -4.01
C LYS A 210 -2.77 -4.27 -4.88
N ILE A 211 -2.24 -4.12 -6.09
CA ILE A 211 -2.13 -5.20 -7.07
C ILE A 211 -1.13 -6.25 -6.59
N PHE A 212 0.00 -5.83 -6.05
CA PHE A 212 1.01 -6.75 -5.51
C PHE A 212 0.48 -7.49 -4.29
N CYS A 213 -0.20 -6.82 -3.35
CA CYS A 213 -0.82 -7.47 -2.19
C CYS A 213 -1.87 -8.52 -2.62
N ASN A 214 -2.69 -8.21 -3.63
CA ASN A 214 -3.64 -9.17 -4.19
C ASN A 214 -2.94 -10.38 -4.80
N TYR A 215 -1.86 -10.16 -5.56
CA TYR A 215 -1.10 -11.24 -6.17
C TYR A 215 -0.41 -12.12 -5.11
N ILE A 216 0.16 -11.52 -4.05
CA ILE A 216 0.76 -12.26 -2.93
C ILE A 216 -0.28 -13.16 -2.26
N LYS A 217 -1.47 -12.61 -1.93
CA LYS A 217 -2.56 -13.39 -1.36
C LYS A 217 -2.95 -14.58 -2.25
N ASN A 218 -3.10 -14.35 -3.56
CA ASN A 218 -3.44 -15.40 -4.52
C ASN A 218 -2.36 -16.48 -4.64
N ASN A 219 -1.13 -16.18 -4.23
CA ASN A 219 -0.02 -17.12 -4.12
C ASN A 219 0.22 -17.62 -2.67
N LYS A 220 -0.84 -17.59 -1.84
CA LYS A 220 -0.87 -18.11 -0.47
C LYS A 220 0.01 -17.35 0.52
N GLY A 221 0.39 -16.10 0.23
CA GLY A 221 1.15 -15.24 1.14
C GLY A 221 0.26 -14.30 1.96
N VAL A 222 0.87 -13.67 2.96
CA VAL A 222 0.29 -12.57 3.73
C VAL A 222 0.92 -11.26 3.28
N ALA A 223 0.11 -10.24 2.97
CA ALA A 223 0.60 -8.96 2.47
C ALA A 223 -0.06 -7.76 3.16
N ILE A 224 0.75 -6.78 3.53
CA ILE A 224 0.31 -5.53 4.14
C ILE A 224 0.78 -4.34 3.28
N ASP A 225 -0.17 -3.51 2.81
CA ASP A 225 0.12 -2.22 2.17
C ASP A 225 0.37 -1.16 3.24
N ILE A 226 1.63 -0.92 3.58
CA ILE A 226 2.01 0.10 4.57
C ILE A 226 2.19 1.50 3.95
N GLY A 227 1.94 1.65 2.66
CA GLY A 227 1.94 2.95 1.97
C GLY A 227 3.19 3.79 2.24
N SER A 228 2.98 5.05 2.66
CA SER A 228 4.06 5.99 2.94
C SER A 228 4.77 5.77 4.28
N SER A 229 4.31 4.88 5.13
CA SER A 229 5.03 4.58 6.37
C SER A 229 6.40 3.98 6.09
N ILE A 230 6.58 3.31 4.95
CA ILE A 230 7.88 2.80 4.51
C ILE A 230 8.91 3.91 4.25
N ASP A 231 8.47 5.13 3.94
CA ASP A 231 9.38 6.29 3.78
C ASP A 231 10.11 6.56 5.10
N THR A 232 9.42 6.39 6.25
CA THR A 232 10.00 6.59 7.59
C THR A 232 11.03 5.52 7.95
N TRP A 233 10.90 4.31 7.41
CA TRP A 233 11.87 3.23 7.59
C TRP A 233 13.22 3.55 6.94
N ALA A 234 13.18 4.35 5.86
CA ALA A 234 14.35 4.92 5.19
C ALA A 234 14.75 6.31 5.73
N ASN A 235 14.26 6.70 6.91
CA ASN A 235 14.49 8.01 7.55
C ASN A 235 14.02 9.21 6.71
N ILE A 236 12.97 9.05 5.91
CA ILE A 236 12.41 10.11 5.06
C ILE A 236 11.09 10.61 5.66
N TYR A 237 11.12 11.76 6.33
CA TYR A 237 9.96 12.35 7.02
C TYR A 237 9.45 13.64 6.37
N ASN A 238 10.25 14.29 5.54
CA ASN A 238 10.00 15.67 5.07
C ASN A 238 9.12 15.77 3.82
N HIS A 239 8.83 14.66 3.14
CA HIS A 239 8.22 14.66 1.82
C HIS A 239 6.66 14.62 1.81
N ARG A 240 6.03 14.26 2.95
CA ARG A 240 4.57 14.25 3.08
C ARG A 240 4.15 15.07 4.29
N GLY A 241 3.05 15.83 4.15
CA GLY A 241 2.59 16.74 5.20
C GLY A 241 2.33 16.05 6.55
N HIS A 242 1.70 14.86 6.53
CA HIS A 242 1.44 14.09 7.74
C HIS A 242 2.71 13.53 8.38
N LEU A 243 3.72 13.13 7.60
CA LEU A 243 5.01 12.67 8.13
C LEU A 243 5.82 13.82 8.73
N ARG A 244 5.78 15.02 8.13
CA ARG A 244 6.42 16.21 8.70
C ARG A 244 5.83 16.59 10.06
N LYS A 245 4.51 16.50 10.19
CA LYS A 245 3.82 16.75 11.46
C LYS A 245 4.27 15.76 12.51
N LEU A 246 4.25 14.47 12.21
CA LEU A 246 4.73 13.42 13.11
C LEU A 246 6.20 13.60 13.50
N TYR A 247 7.07 13.92 12.54
CA TYR A 247 8.47 14.23 12.85
C TYR A 247 8.58 15.34 13.89
N SER A 248 7.83 16.43 13.73
CA SER A 248 7.85 17.55 14.69
C SER A 248 7.28 17.20 16.07
N GLU A 249 6.42 16.19 16.17
CA GLU A 249 5.84 15.72 17.44
C GLU A 249 6.79 14.77 18.20
N TYR A 250 7.55 13.94 17.48
CA TYR A 250 8.45 12.95 18.08
C TYR A 250 9.91 13.37 18.21
N SER A 251 10.32 14.48 17.57
CA SER A 251 11.69 15.03 17.67
C SER A 251 11.86 16.01 18.82
N LYS A 252 10.86 16.16 19.69
CA LYS A 252 10.88 16.94 20.92
C LYS A 252 11.14 16.05 22.12
#